data_f1e70875abfab7ad53ebdfbac3ba3e06
#
_entry.id   f1e70875abfab7ad53ebdfbac3ba3e06
#
_cell.length_a   1.000
_cell.length_b   1.000
_cell.length_c   1.000
_cell.angle_alpha   90.00
_cell.angle_beta   90.00
_cell.angle_gamma   90.00
#
_symmetry.space_group_name_H-M   'P 1'
#
loop_
_entity.id
_entity.type
_entity.pdbx_description
1 polymer ?
#
loop_
_entity_poly.entity_id
_entity_poly.type
_entity_poly.pdbx_seq_one_letter_code
_entity_poly.pdbx_strand_id
1 'polypeptide(L)'
;KANAEWFPTKERALAQGIFNSGAAIGGIVAYPVIGLLSVYFDWKAIFIVVAVLGFLWLLPWLYIVKATPKSHPWLTEDEKKYILSGQKNQDIDQDGNYDEGYTPSTGELLKRKESWGVIIASAAIDPIWWLFIVWIPIYLSEVFGMNVKEIAFSAWVPYVGAMVGAIFGGLLAKNRISAGWSIDKTRKMTITLGCLIMLPCFFLLKAPGSAINAVIIMAVLLFGFQVAIGNIQTIPSDLFSGKIVGTLSGFAGMAAKLGAAGLTILVTFITTGGNYTPAFLIGGALAILALLAIWILCPKIEPIRAVK
;
A
#
# COMPACT_ATOMS: atom_id res chain seq x y z
N LYS A 1 0.23 -8.98 -9.36
CA LYS A 1 -0.13 -10.05 -10.29
C LYS A 1 -0.87 -11.17 -9.57
N ALA A 2 -0.32 -11.80 -8.52
CA ALA A 2 -0.98 -12.88 -7.78
C ALA A 2 -2.41 -12.50 -7.34
N ASN A 3 -2.60 -11.31 -6.74
CA ASN A 3 -3.93 -10.83 -6.32
C ASN A 3 -4.92 -10.75 -7.49
N ALA A 4 -4.45 -10.37 -8.70
CA ALA A 4 -5.31 -10.31 -9.88
C ALA A 4 -5.70 -11.70 -10.39
N GLU A 5 -4.84 -12.70 -10.21
CA GLU A 5 -5.07 -14.08 -10.64
C GLU A 5 -5.90 -14.91 -9.65
N TRP A 6 -5.71 -14.64 -8.32
CA TRP A 6 -6.31 -15.46 -7.25
C TRP A 6 -7.62 -14.91 -6.69
N PHE A 7 -7.89 -13.60 -6.87
CA PHE A 7 -9.07 -12.98 -6.26
C PHE A 7 -10.02 -12.37 -7.30
N PRO A 8 -11.35 -12.60 -7.14
CA PRO A 8 -12.37 -11.86 -7.88
C PRO A 8 -12.21 -10.35 -7.72
N THR A 9 -12.59 -9.58 -8.73
CA THR A 9 -12.43 -8.10 -8.75
C THR A 9 -12.97 -7.42 -7.49
N LYS A 10 -14.12 -7.90 -6.98
CA LYS A 10 -14.76 -7.37 -5.75
C LYS A 10 -13.91 -7.59 -4.47
N GLU A 11 -13.00 -8.58 -4.47
CA GLU A 11 -12.21 -8.98 -3.29
C GLU A 11 -10.75 -8.52 -3.37
N ARG A 12 -10.27 -8.05 -4.52
CA ARG A 12 -8.87 -7.64 -4.73
C ARG A 12 -8.40 -6.57 -3.75
N ALA A 13 -9.26 -5.59 -3.43
CA ALA A 13 -8.88 -4.56 -2.46
C ALA A 13 -8.78 -5.11 -1.04
N LEU A 14 -9.63 -6.07 -0.67
CA LEU A 14 -9.53 -6.74 0.63
C LEU A 14 -8.24 -7.59 0.69
N ALA A 15 -7.95 -8.35 -0.35
CA ALA A 15 -6.71 -9.13 -0.46
C ALA A 15 -5.47 -8.22 -0.38
N GLN A 16 -5.49 -7.07 -1.06
CA GLN A 16 -4.42 -6.08 -0.98
C GLN A 16 -4.32 -5.47 0.42
N GLY A 17 -5.44 -5.20 1.08
CA GLY A 17 -5.47 -4.72 2.47
C GLY A 17 -4.88 -5.72 3.45
N ILE A 18 -5.22 -7.02 3.31
CA ILE A 18 -4.64 -8.10 4.13
C ILE A 18 -3.14 -8.20 3.88
N PHE A 19 -2.69 -8.15 2.62
CA PHE A 19 -1.27 -8.14 2.27
C PHE A 19 -0.53 -6.95 2.90
N ASN A 20 -1.07 -5.75 2.78
CA ASN A 20 -0.48 -4.54 3.35
C ASN A 20 -0.48 -4.57 4.89
N SER A 21 -1.48 -5.21 5.52
CA SER A 21 -1.50 -5.37 6.99
C SER A 21 -0.31 -6.17 7.50
N GLY A 22 0.25 -7.09 6.69
CA GLY A 22 1.46 -7.82 7.03
C GLY A 22 2.66 -6.92 7.27
N ALA A 23 2.85 -5.88 6.46
CA ALA A 23 3.90 -4.89 6.67
C ALA A 23 3.69 -4.08 7.96
N ALA A 24 2.44 -3.74 8.27
CA ALA A 24 2.09 -3.05 9.51
C ALA A 24 2.30 -3.96 10.75
N ILE A 25 1.92 -5.23 10.68
CA ILE A 25 2.18 -6.23 11.73
C ILE A 25 3.70 -6.36 11.96
N GLY A 26 4.49 -6.37 10.89
CA GLY A 26 5.95 -6.33 10.98
C GLY A 26 6.43 -5.14 11.81
N GLY A 27 5.92 -3.95 11.58
CA GLY A 27 6.21 -2.76 12.39
C GLY A 27 5.76 -2.88 13.86
N ILE A 28 4.56 -3.41 14.11
CA ILE A 28 4.04 -3.63 15.47
C ILE A 28 4.97 -4.55 16.27
N VAL A 29 5.45 -5.62 15.64
CA VAL A 29 6.30 -6.63 16.32
C VAL A 29 7.75 -6.17 16.39
N ALA A 30 8.27 -5.54 15.34
CA ALA A 30 9.68 -5.19 15.25
C ALA A 30 10.15 -4.23 16.35
N TYR A 31 9.39 -3.19 16.65
CA TYR A 31 9.80 -2.21 17.67
C TYR A 31 9.98 -2.82 19.07
N PRO A 32 9.00 -3.53 19.65
CA PRO A 32 9.18 -4.19 20.95
C PRO A 32 10.26 -5.26 20.92
N VAL A 33 10.33 -6.07 19.87
CA VAL A 33 11.30 -7.17 19.76
C VAL A 33 12.73 -6.62 19.66
N ILE A 34 12.97 -5.63 18.79
CA ILE A 34 14.28 -5.00 18.65
C ILE A 34 14.66 -4.28 19.93
N GLY A 35 13.71 -3.55 20.55
CA GLY A 35 13.93 -2.89 21.84
C GLY A 35 14.32 -3.86 22.95
N LEU A 36 13.67 -5.03 23.02
CA LEU A 36 14.02 -6.07 23.99
C LEU A 36 15.38 -6.71 23.66
N LEU A 37 15.61 -7.08 22.42
CA LEU A 37 16.87 -7.70 21.99
C LEU A 37 18.08 -6.76 22.19
N SER A 38 17.91 -5.45 22.01
CA SER A 38 18.96 -4.45 22.19
C SER A 38 19.48 -4.33 23.64
N VAL A 39 18.75 -4.88 24.61
CA VAL A 39 19.19 -4.93 26.00
C VAL A 39 20.24 -6.03 26.22
N TYR A 40 20.13 -7.13 25.47
CA TYR A 40 20.93 -8.35 25.68
C TYR A 40 21.94 -8.64 24.56
N PHE A 41 21.72 -8.09 23.38
CA PHE A 41 22.49 -8.40 22.18
C PHE A 41 22.98 -7.13 21.49
N ASP A 42 24.09 -7.26 20.77
CA ASP A 42 24.56 -6.20 19.88
C ASP A 42 23.70 -6.15 18.59
N TRP A 43 23.86 -5.07 17.84
CA TRP A 43 23.09 -4.85 16.60
C TRP A 43 23.33 -5.94 15.55
N LYS A 44 24.52 -6.57 15.51
CA LYS A 44 24.87 -7.64 14.56
C LYS A 44 24.04 -8.90 14.81
N ALA A 45 23.91 -9.31 16.08
CA ALA A 45 23.09 -10.45 16.46
C ALA A 45 21.61 -10.22 16.12
N ILE A 46 21.10 -8.99 16.33
CA ILE A 46 19.71 -8.63 15.96
C ILE A 46 19.49 -8.81 14.45
N PHE A 47 20.41 -8.35 13.60
CA PHE A 47 20.31 -8.54 12.15
C PHE A 47 20.31 -10.03 11.75
N ILE A 48 21.13 -10.86 12.40
CA ILE A 48 21.16 -12.31 12.14
C ILE A 48 19.81 -12.95 12.52
N VAL A 49 19.24 -12.62 13.68
CA VAL A 49 17.95 -13.15 14.12
C VAL A 49 16.85 -12.78 13.12
N VAL A 50 16.76 -11.52 12.72
CA VAL A 50 15.76 -11.05 11.75
C VAL A 50 15.94 -11.72 10.39
N ALA A 51 17.19 -11.91 9.93
CA ALA A 51 17.48 -12.62 8.68
C ALA A 51 17.01 -14.09 8.73
N VAL A 52 17.30 -14.80 9.81
CA VAL A 52 16.85 -16.20 10.00
C VAL A 52 15.33 -16.29 9.97
N LEU A 53 14.62 -15.39 10.67
CA LEU A 53 13.16 -15.34 10.64
C LEU A 53 12.62 -15.08 9.21
N GLY A 54 13.30 -14.22 8.45
CA GLY A 54 12.97 -13.99 7.04
C GLY A 54 13.15 -15.24 6.16
N PHE A 55 14.21 -16.02 6.38
CA PHE A 55 14.41 -17.26 5.65
C PHE A 55 13.40 -18.36 6.01
N LEU A 56 12.89 -18.40 7.23
CA LEU A 56 11.85 -19.36 7.63
C LEU A 56 10.57 -19.19 6.82
N TRP A 57 10.27 -17.98 6.31
CA TRP A 57 9.15 -17.72 5.43
C TRP A 57 9.20 -18.50 4.10
N LEU A 58 10.40 -18.85 3.60
CA LEU A 58 10.53 -19.61 2.36
C LEU A 58 9.86 -20.99 2.44
N LEU A 59 9.83 -21.60 3.62
CA LEU A 59 9.26 -22.93 3.80
C LEU A 59 7.74 -22.96 3.46
N PRO A 60 6.88 -22.15 4.11
CA PRO A 60 5.45 -22.10 3.75
C PRO A 60 5.25 -21.59 2.32
N TRP A 61 6.07 -20.65 1.83
CA TRP A 61 5.96 -20.16 0.46
C TRP A 61 6.14 -21.28 -0.57
N LEU A 62 7.22 -22.03 -0.49
CA LEU A 62 7.51 -23.14 -1.41
C LEU A 62 6.49 -24.29 -1.29
N TYR A 63 5.88 -24.46 -0.13
CA TYR A 63 4.87 -25.48 0.10
C TYR A 63 3.51 -25.08 -0.48
N ILE A 64 3.10 -23.82 -0.35
CA ILE A 64 1.76 -23.33 -0.73
C ILE A 64 1.72 -22.89 -2.20
N VAL A 65 2.73 -22.14 -2.68
CA VAL A 65 2.69 -21.53 -4.02
C VAL A 65 3.24 -22.49 -5.07
N LYS A 66 2.40 -23.40 -5.54
CA LYS A 66 2.80 -24.45 -6.51
C LYS A 66 2.36 -24.17 -7.94
N ALA A 67 1.22 -23.49 -8.13
CA ALA A 67 0.60 -23.35 -9.46
C ALA A 67 -0.37 -22.14 -9.48
N THR A 68 -0.93 -21.87 -10.66
CA THR A 68 -2.02 -20.90 -10.82
C THR A 68 -3.35 -21.49 -10.36
N PRO A 69 -4.42 -20.70 -10.13
CA PRO A 69 -5.73 -21.21 -9.72
C PRO A 69 -6.30 -22.26 -10.64
N LYS A 70 -5.99 -22.21 -11.95
CA LYS A 70 -6.47 -23.19 -12.94
C LYS A 70 -5.95 -24.61 -12.71
N SER A 71 -4.72 -24.73 -12.23
CA SER A 71 -4.00 -26.01 -12.11
C SER A 71 -3.57 -26.34 -10.68
N HIS A 72 -4.01 -25.56 -9.68
CA HIS A 72 -3.59 -25.78 -8.30
C HIS A 72 -4.22 -27.06 -7.72
N PRO A 73 -3.41 -27.99 -7.16
CA PRO A 73 -3.87 -29.30 -6.77
C PRO A 73 -4.81 -29.33 -5.57
N TRP A 74 -4.86 -28.27 -4.77
CA TRP A 74 -5.66 -28.20 -3.54
C TRP A 74 -7.01 -27.50 -3.72
N LEU A 75 -7.25 -26.86 -4.88
CA LEU A 75 -8.52 -26.20 -5.13
C LEU A 75 -9.58 -27.19 -5.58
N THR A 76 -10.77 -27.09 -4.98
CA THR A 76 -11.97 -27.77 -5.46
C THR A 76 -12.47 -27.16 -6.77
N GLU A 77 -13.25 -27.88 -7.54
CA GLU A 77 -13.82 -27.36 -8.79
C GLU A 77 -14.74 -26.16 -8.54
N ASP A 78 -15.47 -26.14 -7.43
CA ASP A 78 -16.33 -25.00 -7.06
C ASP A 78 -15.52 -23.76 -6.71
N GLU A 79 -14.39 -23.89 -6.00
CA GLU A 79 -13.49 -22.79 -5.71
C GLU A 79 -12.84 -22.24 -6.98
N LYS A 80 -12.37 -23.13 -7.87
CA LYS A 80 -11.83 -22.71 -9.18
C LYS A 80 -12.88 -21.93 -9.97
N LYS A 81 -14.12 -22.45 -10.03
CA LYS A 81 -15.23 -21.80 -10.72
C LYS A 81 -15.56 -20.44 -10.10
N TYR A 82 -15.56 -20.33 -8.77
CA TYR A 82 -15.77 -19.05 -8.05
C TYR A 82 -14.70 -18.02 -8.41
N ILE A 83 -13.42 -18.41 -8.30
CA ILE A 83 -12.29 -17.53 -8.61
C ILE A 83 -12.35 -17.06 -10.06
N LEU A 84 -12.49 -18.01 -11.00
CA LEU A 84 -12.49 -17.72 -12.44
C LEU A 84 -13.73 -16.94 -12.89
N SER A 85 -14.92 -17.23 -12.33
CA SER A 85 -16.15 -16.49 -12.65
C SER A 85 -16.13 -15.04 -12.17
N GLY A 86 -15.47 -14.78 -11.04
CA GLY A 86 -15.30 -13.43 -10.50
C GLY A 86 -14.23 -12.61 -11.23
N GLN A 87 -13.45 -13.22 -12.11
CA GLN A 87 -12.49 -12.57 -12.99
C GLN A 87 -13.12 -12.13 -14.33
N LYS A 88 -14.42 -12.30 -14.51
CA LYS A 88 -15.24 -12.08 -15.72
C LYS A 88 -15.32 -10.63 -16.23
N ASN A 89 -14.17 -9.93 -16.28
CA ASN A 89 -13.93 -8.89 -17.27
C ASN A 89 -12.98 -9.38 -18.38
N GLN A 90 -12.67 -10.66 -18.41
CA GLN A 90 -12.10 -11.33 -19.57
C GLN A 90 -13.30 -11.78 -20.40
N ASP A 91 -13.56 -11.09 -21.49
CA ASP A 91 -14.56 -11.51 -22.46
C ASP A 91 -14.16 -12.93 -22.91
N ILE A 92 -15.07 -13.88 -22.74
CA ILE A 92 -14.94 -15.20 -23.35
C ILE A 92 -15.32 -14.94 -24.82
N ASP A 93 -14.41 -15.24 -25.75
CA ASP A 93 -14.72 -15.19 -27.18
C ASP A 93 -15.83 -16.21 -27.52
N GLN A 94 -16.40 -16.10 -28.72
CA GLN A 94 -17.49 -16.96 -29.16
C GLN A 94 -17.11 -18.45 -29.20
N ASP A 95 -15.80 -18.75 -29.17
CA ASP A 95 -15.24 -20.11 -29.21
C ASP A 95 -14.94 -20.65 -27.79
N GLY A 96 -15.30 -19.93 -26.71
CA GLY A 96 -15.09 -20.39 -25.34
C GLY A 96 -13.66 -20.20 -24.81
N ASN A 97 -12.80 -19.57 -25.59
CA ASN A 97 -11.46 -19.24 -25.17
C ASN A 97 -11.48 -17.94 -24.33
N TYR A 98 -10.69 -17.91 -23.29
CA TYR A 98 -10.51 -16.68 -22.51
C TYR A 98 -9.75 -15.68 -23.38
N ASP A 99 -10.41 -14.59 -23.74
CA ASP A 99 -9.70 -13.43 -24.29
C ASP A 99 -8.66 -13.02 -23.24
N GLU A 100 -7.38 -13.10 -23.60
CA GLU A 100 -6.28 -12.65 -22.72
C GLU A 100 -6.38 -11.16 -22.37
N GLY A 101 -7.44 -10.51 -22.81
CA GLY A 101 -7.69 -9.10 -22.67
C GLY A 101 -6.70 -8.27 -23.51
N TYR A 102 -7.03 -7.01 -23.73
CA TYR A 102 -6.11 -6.10 -24.41
C TYR A 102 -4.81 -5.95 -23.63
N THR A 103 -3.72 -6.44 -24.21
CA THR A 103 -2.35 -6.35 -23.69
C THR A 103 -1.55 -5.35 -24.53
N PRO A 104 -1.61 -4.04 -24.19
CA PRO A 104 -0.83 -3.03 -24.92
C PRO A 104 0.66 -3.30 -24.79
N SER A 105 1.43 -2.88 -25.80
CA SER A 105 2.88 -2.79 -25.65
C SER A 105 3.27 -1.80 -24.56
N THR A 106 4.48 -1.92 -24.02
CA THR A 106 4.98 -0.97 -22.99
C THR A 106 4.93 0.48 -23.47
N GLY A 107 5.19 0.72 -24.76
CA GLY A 107 5.10 2.05 -25.35
C GLY A 107 3.67 2.60 -25.38
N GLU A 108 2.69 1.77 -25.69
CA GLU A 108 1.26 2.14 -25.66
C GLU A 108 0.76 2.35 -24.24
N LEU A 109 1.21 1.51 -23.29
CA LEU A 109 0.92 1.65 -21.87
C LEU A 109 1.33 3.04 -21.36
N LEU A 110 2.54 3.47 -21.67
CA LEU A 110 3.08 4.77 -21.23
C LEU A 110 2.50 5.98 -21.98
N LYS A 111 1.81 5.79 -23.12
CA LYS A 111 1.06 6.86 -23.78
C LYS A 111 -0.30 7.16 -23.11
N ARG A 112 -0.77 6.26 -22.25
CA ARG A 112 -2.09 6.41 -21.59
C ARG A 112 -1.99 7.26 -20.33
N LYS A 113 -2.89 8.22 -20.20
CA LYS A 113 -2.99 9.09 -19.01
C LYS A 113 -3.31 8.32 -17.73
N GLU A 114 -4.11 7.23 -17.83
CA GLU A 114 -4.47 6.37 -16.71
C GLU A 114 -3.23 5.69 -16.09
N SER A 115 -2.28 5.28 -16.94
CA SER A 115 -1.00 4.73 -16.48
C SER A 115 -0.20 5.75 -15.67
N TRP A 116 -0.12 6.98 -16.15
CA TRP A 116 0.54 8.06 -15.43
C TRP A 116 -0.19 8.45 -14.15
N GLY A 117 -1.53 8.36 -14.15
CA GLY A 117 -2.32 8.56 -12.92
C GLY A 117 -1.88 7.61 -11.80
N VAL A 118 -1.74 6.31 -12.12
CA VAL A 118 -1.27 5.30 -11.17
C VAL A 118 0.20 5.52 -10.78
N ILE A 119 1.07 5.81 -11.74
CA ILE A 119 2.51 6.03 -11.50
C ILE A 119 2.73 7.24 -10.60
N ILE A 120 2.11 8.39 -10.92
CA ILE A 120 2.26 9.63 -10.14
C ILE A 120 1.61 9.48 -8.76
N ALA A 121 0.43 8.87 -8.66
CA ALA A 121 -0.20 8.64 -7.36
C ALA A 121 0.65 7.76 -6.46
N SER A 122 1.26 6.71 -7.01
CA SER A 122 2.17 5.83 -6.27
C SER A 122 3.45 6.55 -5.85
N ALA A 123 4.05 7.34 -6.76
CA ALA A 123 5.24 8.15 -6.49
C ALA A 123 5.00 9.23 -5.42
N ALA A 124 3.77 9.71 -5.28
CA ALA A 124 3.40 10.72 -4.30
C ALA A 124 3.01 10.12 -2.94
N ILE A 125 2.25 9.02 -2.93
CA ILE A 125 1.70 8.50 -1.65
C ILE A 125 2.68 7.57 -0.92
N ASP A 126 3.41 6.69 -1.60
CA ASP A 126 4.32 5.72 -0.96
C ASP A 126 5.44 6.37 -0.14
N PRO A 127 6.03 7.52 -0.54
CA PRO A 127 6.99 8.26 0.27
C PRO A 127 6.52 8.59 1.68
N ILE A 128 5.21 8.79 1.88
CA ILE A 128 4.64 9.06 3.21
C ILE A 128 4.90 7.88 4.15
N TRP A 129 4.72 6.63 3.68
CA TRP A 129 5.02 5.43 4.46
C TRP A 129 6.48 5.40 4.91
N TRP A 130 7.41 5.65 3.97
CA TRP A 130 8.85 5.64 4.25
C TRP A 130 9.28 6.78 5.14
N LEU A 131 8.64 7.94 5.02
CA LEU A 131 8.83 9.06 5.93
C LEU A 131 8.60 8.60 7.38
N PHE A 132 7.47 7.94 7.66
CA PHE A 132 7.15 7.52 9.02
C PHE A 132 8.01 6.34 9.48
N ILE A 133 8.31 5.34 8.63
CA ILE A 133 9.20 4.23 9.00
C ILE A 133 10.56 4.75 9.50
N VAL A 134 11.15 5.69 8.77
CA VAL A 134 12.51 6.18 9.08
C VAL A 134 12.48 7.21 10.20
N TRP A 135 11.50 8.11 10.19
CA TRP A 135 11.56 9.32 11.02
C TRP A 135 10.76 9.25 12.32
N ILE A 136 9.84 8.30 12.54
CA ILE A 136 9.13 8.16 13.83
C ILE A 136 10.12 8.06 15.00
N PRO A 137 11.08 7.12 15.03
CA PRO A 137 11.98 7.01 16.17
C PRO A 137 12.87 8.23 16.34
N ILE A 138 13.35 8.84 15.25
CA ILE A 138 14.19 10.02 15.28
C ILE A 138 13.40 11.23 15.81
N TYR A 139 12.18 11.43 15.29
CA TYR A 139 11.30 12.51 15.73
C TYR A 139 10.94 12.39 17.22
N LEU A 140 10.61 11.19 17.71
CA LEU A 140 10.31 10.98 19.14
C LEU A 140 11.54 11.23 20.03
N SER A 141 12.73 10.86 19.55
CA SER A 141 13.98 11.13 20.27
C SER A 141 14.33 12.64 20.28
N GLU A 142 14.32 13.29 19.13
CA GLU A 142 14.79 14.67 18.99
C GLU A 142 13.81 15.70 19.57
N VAL A 143 12.50 15.50 19.36
CA VAL A 143 11.47 16.47 19.76
C VAL A 143 11.00 16.25 21.19
N PHE A 144 10.92 14.99 21.64
CA PHE A 144 10.40 14.66 22.98
C PHE A 144 11.44 14.08 23.93
N GLY A 145 12.71 13.94 23.50
CA GLY A 145 13.79 13.43 24.34
C GLY A 145 13.64 11.96 24.74
N MET A 146 12.83 11.17 24.00
CA MET A 146 12.54 9.77 24.34
C MET A 146 13.77 8.89 24.15
N ASN A 147 14.04 8.02 25.12
CA ASN A 147 15.08 7.02 25.03
C ASN A 147 14.63 5.80 24.22
N VAL A 148 15.57 4.90 23.88
CA VAL A 148 15.32 3.70 23.04
C VAL A 148 14.19 2.82 23.60
N LYS A 149 14.11 2.68 24.94
CA LYS A 149 13.05 1.87 25.57
C LYS A 149 11.67 2.50 25.41
N GLU A 150 11.56 3.80 25.65
CA GLU A 150 10.32 4.56 25.50
C GLU A 150 9.84 4.55 24.06
N ILE A 151 10.75 4.69 23.09
CA ILE A 151 10.45 4.58 21.67
C ILE A 151 9.96 3.16 21.33
N ALA A 152 10.63 2.13 21.81
CA ALA A 152 10.23 0.74 21.58
C ALA A 152 8.81 0.44 22.07
N PHE A 153 8.39 1.05 23.18
CA PHE A 153 7.05 0.89 23.76
C PHE A 153 5.97 1.79 23.14
N SER A 154 6.32 2.76 22.31
CA SER A 154 5.36 3.72 21.75
C SER A 154 5.31 3.71 20.22
N ALA A 155 6.44 3.52 19.53
CA ALA A 155 6.54 3.66 18.07
C ALA A 155 5.84 2.54 17.27
N TRP A 156 5.36 1.48 17.91
CA TRP A 156 4.54 0.45 17.28
C TRP A 156 3.06 0.87 17.11
N VAL A 157 2.56 1.81 17.93
CA VAL A 157 1.15 2.24 17.93
C VAL A 157 0.70 2.80 16.57
N PRO A 158 1.46 3.64 15.86
CA PRO A 158 1.12 4.09 14.51
C PRO A 158 0.86 2.94 13.51
N TYR A 159 1.55 1.81 13.66
CA TYR A 159 1.37 0.65 12.80
C TYR A 159 0.09 -0.14 13.11
N VAL A 160 -0.45 -0.04 14.33
CA VAL A 160 -1.81 -0.54 14.61
C VAL A 160 -2.83 0.24 13.79
N GLY A 161 -2.70 1.57 13.74
CA GLY A 161 -3.52 2.40 12.86
C GLY A 161 -3.42 1.97 11.40
N ALA A 162 -2.19 1.73 10.93
CA ALA A 162 -1.93 1.23 9.57
C ALA A 162 -2.61 -0.13 9.32
N MET A 163 -2.46 -1.10 10.22
CA MET A 163 -3.08 -2.43 10.10
C MET A 163 -4.60 -2.33 10.00
N VAL A 164 -5.22 -1.59 10.90
CA VAL A 164 -6.67 -1.39 10.93
C VAL A 164 -7.13 -0.67 9.66
N GLY A 165 -6.40 0.35 9.21
CA GLY A 165 -6.68 1.10 7.98
C GLY A 165 -6.62 0.23 6.72
N ALA A 166 -5.64 -0.67 6.63
CA ALA A 166 -5.49 -1.59 5.52
C ALA A 166 -6.71 -2.54 5.38
N ILE A 167 -7.12 -3.14 6.50
CA ILE A 167 -8.29 -4.03 6.53
C ILE A 167 -9.57 -3.24 6.28
N PHE A 168 -9.74 -2.09 6.95
CA PHE A 168 -10.92 -1.23 6.79
C PHE A 168 -11.09 -0.77 5.34
N GLY A 169 -10.03 -0.26 4.70
CA GLY A 169 -10.07 0.21 3.31
C GLY A 169 -10.45 -0.90 2.33
N GLY A 170 -9.92 -2.11 2.55
CA GLY A 170 -10.26 -3.29 1.77
C GLY A 170 -11.70 -3.75 1.96
N LEU A 171 -12.18 -3.83 3.20
CA LEU A 171 -13.56 -4.20 3.54
C LEU A 171 -14.56 -3.16 3.01
N LEU A 172 -14.26 -1.87 3.18
CA LEU A 172 -15.09 -0.79 2.68
C LEU A 172 -15.27 -0.90 1.17
N ALA A 173 -14.18 -1.09 0.43
CA ALA A 173 -14.23 -1.26 -1.02
C ALA A 173 -15.03 -2.50 -1.42
N LYS A 174 -14.78 -3.66 -0.79
CA LYS A 174 -15.54 -4.90 -1.02
C LYS A 174 -17.03 -4.69 -0.81
N ASN A 175 -17.43 -4.11 0.33
CA ASN A 175 -18.82 -3.92 0.70
C ASN A 175 -19.53 -2.97 -0.28
N ARG A 176 -18.88 -1.89 -0.72
CA ARG A 176 -19.47 -0.93 -1.68
C ARG A 176 -19.66 -1.55 -3.06
N ILE A 177 -18.68 -2.30 -3.56
CA ILE A 177 -18.80 -3.02 -4.84
C ILE A 177 -19.90 -4.09 -4.75
N SER A 178 -19.97 -4.84 -3.66
CA SER A 178 -21.02 -5.83 -3.43
C SER A 178 -22.42 -5.21 -3.32
N ALA A 179 -22.52 -3.96 -2.87
CA ALA A 179 -23.75 -3.17 -2.84
C ALA A 179 -24.09 -2.50 -4.20
N GLY A 180 -23.38 -2.87 -5.29
CA GLY A 180 -23.68 -2.40 -6.64
C GLY A 180 -22.99 -1.10 -7.05
N TRP A 181 -22.04 -0.58 -6.27
CA TRP A 181 -21.26 0.58 -6.69
C TRP A 181 -20.28 0.20 -7.79
N SER A 182 -20.06 1.12 -8.75
CA SER A 182 -19.02 0.93 -9.76
C SER A 182 -17.63 0.90 -9.12
N ILE A 183 -16.68 0.20 -9.77
CA ILE A 183 -15.28 0.14 -9.35
C ILE A 183 -14.71 1.56 -9.27
N ASP A 184 -14.92 2.37 -10.31
CA ASP A 184 -14.46 3.76 -10.37
C ASP A 184 -14.89 4.58 -9.15
N LYS A 185 -16.21 4.61 -8.88
CA LYS A 185 -16.77 5.35 -7.74
C LYS A 185 -16.19 4.85 -6.41
N THR A 186 -16.07 3.53 -6.26
CA THR A 186 -15.58 2.93 -5.02
C THR A 186 -14.12 3.27 -4.78
N ARG A 187 -13.25 3.11 -5.81
CA ARG A 187 -11.82 3.42 -5.69
C ARG A 187 -11.59 4.88 -5.35
N LYS A 188 -12.20 5.78 -6.13
CA LYS A 188 -12.09 7.24 -5.89
C LYS A 188 -12.58 7.63 -4.51
N MET A 189 -13.76 7.14 -4.08
CA MET A 189 -14.30 7.42 -2.75
C MET A 189 -13.35 6.96 -1.64
N THR A 190 -12.83 5.73 -1.73
CA THR A 190 -11.98 5.17 -0.67
C THR A 190 -10.63 5.88 -0.61
N ILE A 191 -10.03 6.19 -1.77
CA ILE A 191 -8.78 6.96 -1.85
C ILE A 191 -8.99 8.37 -1.28
N THR A 192 -10.07 9.04 -1.66
CA THR A 192 -10.41 10.37 -1.15
C THR A 192 -10.60 10.36 0.37
N LEU A 193 -11.33 9.37 0.90
CA LEU A 193 -11.52 9.21 2.35
C LEU A 193 -10.17 9.06 3.08
N GLY A 194 -9.28 8.20 2.58
CA GLY A 194 -7.95 8.02 3.15
C GLY A 194 -7.14 9.32 3.16
N CYS A 195 -7.12 10.06 2.05
CA CYS A 195 -6.44 11.34 1.96
C CYS A 195 -7.05 12.39 2.90
N LEU A 196 -8.38 12.47 3.00
CA LEU A 196 -9.06 13.41 3.90
C LEU A 196 -8.77 13.12 5.39
N ILE A 197 -8.56 11.85 5.77
CA ILE A 197 -8.15 11.48 7.12
C ILE A 197 -6.70 11.89 7.38
N MET A 198 -5.80 11.73 6.40
CA MET A 198 -4.38 12.09 6.54
C MET A 198 -4.15 13.60 6.67
N LEU A 199 -4.83 14.42 5.88
CA LEU A 199 -4.55 15.85 5.75
C LEU A 199 -4.57 16.61 7.08
N PRO A 200 -5.61 16.49 7.95
CA PRO A 200 -5.61 17.16 9.25
C PRO A 200 -4.44 16.71 10.14
N CYS A 201 -4.06 15.42 10.05
CA CYS A 201 -2.99 14.88 10.89
C CYS A 201 -1.63 15.53 10.61
N PHE A 202 -1.33 15.85 9.34
CA PHE A 202 -0.10 16.57 9.00
C PHE A 202 -0.04 17.95 9.63
N PHE A 203 -1.17 18.65 9.78
CA PHE A 203 -1.23 19.93 10.48
C PHE A 203 -1.10 19.77 11.99
N LEU A 204 -1.76 18.78 12.58
CA LEU A 204 -1.72 18.51 14.01
C LEU A 204 -0.33 18.09 14.49
N LEU A 205 0.45 17.39 13.66
CA LEU A 205 1.82 17.00 13.97
C LEU A 205 2.81 18.19 14.07
N LYS A 206 2.43 19.38 13.61
CA LYS A 206 3.26 20.59 13.76
C LYS A 206 3.38 21.02 15.22
N ALA A 207 2.35 20.76 16.04
CA ALA A 207 2.31 21.12 17.46
C ALA A 207 1.45 20.11 18.24
N PRO A 208 1.89 18.85 18.41
CA PRO A 208 1.08 17.80 19.02
C PRO A 208 0.94 17.95 20.55
N GLY A 209 1.72 18.81 21.16
CA GLY A 209 1.72 19.10 22.60
C GLY A 209 2.37 18.01 23.47
N SER A 210 2.30 16.74 23.10
CA SER A 210 2.94 15.64 23.84
C SER A 210 3.32 14.48 22.90
N ALA A 211 4.25 13.63 23.34
CA ALA A 211 4.66 12.42 22.62
C ALA A 211 3.48 11.47 22.38
N ILE A 212 2.59 11.30 23.36
CA ILE A 212 1.41 10.45 23.25
C ILE A 212 0.47 10.96 22.17
N ASN A 213 0.20 12.26 22.15
CA ASN A 213 -0.65 12.85 21.11
C ASN A 213 -0.01 12.69 19.73
N ALA A 214 1.32 12.91 19.60
CA ALA A 214 2.04 12.71 18.35
C ALA A 214 1.86 11.28 17.82
N VAL A 215 2.06 10.28 18.67
CA VAL A 215 1.91 8.85 18.35
C VAL A 215 0.47 8.52 17.90
N ILE A 216 -0.54 9.05 18.62
CA ILE A 216 -1.95 8.84 18.25
C ILE A 216 -2.26 9.52 16.90
N ILE A 217 -1.81 10.75 16.68
CA ILE A 217 -2.01 11.46 15.40
C ILE A 217 -1.35 10.68 14.26
N MET A 218 -0.14 10.15 14.47
CA MET A 218 0.54 9.29 13.50
C MET A 218 -0.23 8.00 13.22
N ALA A 219 -0.88 7.40 14.24
CA ALA A 219 -1.70 6.22 14.06
C ALA A 219 -2.93 6.50 13.17
N VAL A 220 -3.60 7.63 13.36
CA VAL A 220 -4.72 8.08 12.52
C VAL A 220 -4.25 8.42 11.11
N LEU A 221 -3.08 9.04 10.97
CA LEU A 221 -2.48 9.34 9.68
C LEU A 221 -2.17 8.06 8.89
N LEU A 222 -1.50 7.09 9.52
CA LEU A 222 -1.17 5.82 8.87
C LEU A 222 -2.41 4.95 8.61
N PHE A 223 -3.46 5.07 9.41
CA PHE A 223 -4.76 4.50 9.08
C PHE A 223 -5.28 5.07 7.75
N GLY A 224 -5.35 6.40 7.60
CA GLY A 224 -5.78 7.06 6.36
C GLY A 224 -4.90 6.68 5.16
N PHE A 225 -3.57 6.62 5.36
CA PHE A 225 -2.62 6.19 4.35
C PHE A 225 -2.96 4.80 3.81
N GLN A 226 -3.17 3.82 4.69
CA GLN A 226 -3.46 2.45 4.29
C GLN A 226 -4.84 2.30 3.64
N VAL A 227 -5.84 3.09 4.04
CA VAL A 227 -7.13 3.16 3.36
C VAL A 227 -6.97 3.59 1.91
N ALA A 228 -6.09 4.55 1.63
CA ALA A 228 -5.84 5.05 0.28
C ALA A 228 -4.95 4.12 -0.55
N ILE A 229 -3.76 3.75 -0.02
CA ILE A 229 -2.73 3.04 -0.81
C ILE A 229 -3.20 1.67 -1.29
N GLY A 230 -3.92 0.90 -0.47
CA GLY A 230 -4.45 -0.40 -0.86
C GLY A 230 -5.38 -0.32 -2.07
N ASN A 231 -6.16 0.74 -2.18
CA ASN A 231 -7.03 0.98 -3.33
C ASN A 231 -6.28 1.51 -4.55
N ILE A 232 -5.24 2.34 -4.40
CA ILE A 232 -4.36 2.76 -5.50
C ILE A 232 -3.66 1.55 -6.12
N GLN A 233 -3.12 0.66 -5.30
CA GLN A 233 -2.41 -0.54 -5.74
C GLN A 233 -3.28 -1.56 -6.49
N THR A 234 -4.60 -1.49 -6.37
CA THR A 234 -5.52 -2.35 -7.14
C THR A 234 -5.87 -1.79 -8.52
N ILE A 235 -5.70 -0.48 -8.76
CA ILE A 235 -6.08 0.17 -10.03
C ILE A 235 -5.43 -0.48 -11.26
N PRO A 236 -4.13 -0.87 -11.27
CA PRO A 236 -3.56 -1.56 -12.42
C PRO A 236 -4.36 -2.80 -12.86
N SER A 237 -4.88 -3.57 -11.89
CA SER A 237 -5.68 -4.76 -12.17
C SER A 237 -7.16 -4.47 -12.48
N ASP A 238 -7.62 -3.26 -12.22
CA ASP A 238 -8.95 -2.78 -12.61
C ASP A 238 -8.93 -2.19 -14.04
N LEU A 239 -7.79 -1.68 -14.49
CA LEU A 239 -7.58 -1.10 -15.83
C LEU A 239 -7.17 -2.14 -16.87
N PHE A 240 -6.34 -3.10 -16.50
CA PHE A 240 -5.73 -4.06 -17.41
C PHE A 240 -5.82 -5.49 -16.89
N SER A 241 -5.57 -6.45 -17.78
CA SER A 241 -5.50 -7.88 -17.48
C SER A 241 -4.13 -8.47 -17.84
N GLY A 242 -3.87 -9.72 -17.45
CA GLY A 242 -2.68 -10.46 -17.85
C GLY A 242 -1.34 -9.87 -17.39
N LYS A 243 -0.34 -9.97 -18.27
CA LYS A 243 1.04 -9.59 -17.97
C LYS A 243 1.24 -8.09 -17.76
N ILE A 244 0.44 -7.26 -18.43
CA ILE A 244 0.58 -5.81 -18.41
C ILE A 244 0.29 -5.20 -17.03
N VAL A 245 -0.55 -5.86 -16.21
CA VAL A 245 -0.76 -5.48 -14.80
C VAL A 245 0.56 -5.45 -14.04
N GLY A 246 1.40 -6.49 -14.24
CA GLY A 246 2.72 -6.55 -13.62
C GLY A 246 3.65 -5.45 -14.11
N THR A 247 3.60 -5.12 -15.40
CA THR A 247 4.41 -4.05 -16.00
C THR A 247 4.03 -2.68 -15.44
N LEU A 248 2.73 -2.34 -15.40
CA LEU A 248 2.26 -1.09 -14.83
C LEU A 248 2.56 -0.99 -13.32
N SER A 249 2.32 -2.07 -12.57
CA SER A 249 2.65 -2.12 -11.15
C SER A 249 4.16 -1.99 -10.91
N GLY A 250 4.99 -2.51 -11.83
CA GLY A 250 6.44 -2.35 -11.78
C GLY A 250 6.87 -0.88 -11.96
N PHE A 251 6.33 -0.18 -12.96
CA PHE A 251 6.59 1.25 -13.15
C PHE A 251 6.11 2.09 -11.96
N ALA A 252 4.91 1.80 -11.46
CA ALA A 252 4.36 2.47 -10.27
C ALA A 252 5.25 2.23 -9.03
N GLY A 253 5.68 0.97 -8.82
CA GLY A 253 6.57 0.61 -7.72
C GLY A 253 7.95 1.26 -7.83
N MET A 254 8.54 1.32 -9.04
CA MET A 254 9.80 2.02 -9.27
C MET A 254 9.66 3.51 -8.94
N ALA A 255 8.65 4.18 -9.46
CA ALA A 255 8.40 5.59 -9.20
C ALA A 255 8.14 5.86 -7.71
N ALA A 256 7.42 4.97 -7.02
CA ALA A 256 7.18 5.01 -5.59
C ALA A 256 8.50 4.96 -4.79
N LYS A 257 9.42 4.06 -5.14
CA LYS A 257 10.71 3.95 -4.43
C LYS A 257 11.66 5.11 -4.73
N LEU A 258 11.66 5.63 -5.96
CA LEU A 258 12.39 6.85 -6.29
C LEU A 258 11.84 8.06 -5.51
N GLY A 259 10.52 8.20 -5.43
CA GLY A 259 9.87 9.23 -4.62
C GLY A 259 10.24 9.12 -3.13
N ALA A 260 10.22 7.89 -2.58
CA ALA A 260 10.60 7.63 -1.19
C ALA A 260 12.06 7.98 -0.90
N ALA A 261 12.98 7.56 -1.77
CA ALA A 261 14.40 7.91 -1.66
C ALA A 261 14.61 9.43 -1.72
N GLY A 262 13.97 10.10 -2.70
CA GLY A 262 14.04 11.55 -2.84
C GLY A 262 13.50 12.29 -1.61
N LEU A 263 12.35 11.87 -1.07
CA LEU A 263 11.79 12.47 0.14
C LEU A 263 12.69 12.23 1.35
N THR A 264 13.21 11.02 1.54
CA THR A 264 14.09 10.71 2.67
C THR A 264 15.35 11.60 2.66
N ILE A 265 15.97 11.76 1.48
CA ILE A 265 17.12 12.67 1.32
C ILE A 265 16.71 14.11 1.60
N LEU A 266 15.60 14.58 1.03
CA LEU A 266 15.12 15.95 1.22
C LEU A 266 14.86 16.26 2.69
N VAL A 267 14.19 15.35 3.41
CA VAL A 267 13.87 15.53 4.83
C VAL A 267 15.12 15.72 5.68
N THR A 268 16.21 15.01 5.37
CA THR A 268 17.50 15.17 6.06
C THR A 268 18.01 16.62 6.02
N PHE A 269 17.77 17.33 4.91
CA PHE A 269 18.21 18.72 4.76
C PHE A 269 17.25 19.76 5.36
N ILE A 270 15.94 19.45 5.37
CA ILE A 270 14.92 20.44 5.79
C ILE A 270 14.50 20.32 7.25
N THR A 271 14.89 19.25 7.97
CA THR A 271 14.57 19.04 9.40
C THR A 271 15.68 19.48 10.34
N THR A 272 16.53 20.42 9.92
CA THR A 272 17.61 20.97 10.75
C THR A 272 17.06 21.61 12.03
N GLY A 273 17.71 21.32 13.18
CA GLY A 273 17.32 21.89 14.47
C GLY A 273 16.03 21.36 15.07
N GLY A 274 15.59 20.14 14.67
CA GLY A 274 14.40 19.50 15.23
C GLY A 274 13.07 20.05 14.69
N ASN A 275 13.09 20.90 13.66
CA ASN A 275 11.88 21.41 13.04
C ASN A 275 11.37 20.47 11.92
N TYR A 276 10.42 19.61 12.24
CA TYR A 276 9.79 18.67 11.30
C TYR A 276 8.60 19.26 10.53
N THR A 277 8.20 20.49 10.79
CA THR A 277 7.07 21.16 10.10
C THR A 277 7.16 21.10 8.57
N PRO A 278 8.31 21.39 7.93
CA PRO A 278 8.42 21.30 6.48
C PRO A 278 8.18 19.88 5.94
N ALA A 279 8.68 18.85 6.63
CA ALA A 279 8.47 17.45 6.24
C ALA A 279 6.98 17.05 6.29
N PHE A 280 6.26 17.48 7.33
CA PHE A 280 4.82 17.24 7.44
C PHE A 280 4.01 17.98 6.36
N LEU A 281 4.37 19.23 6.05
CA LEU A 281 3.73 20.00 4.97
C LEU A 281 3.94 19.34 3.60
N ILE A 282 5.15 18.84 3.32
CA ILE A 282 5.44 18.09 2.10
C ILE A 282 4.63 16.80 2.07
N GLY A 283 4.53 16.06 3.17
CA GLY A 283 3.68 14.86 3.27
C GLY A 283 2.22 15.15 2.93
N GLY A 284 1.68 16.26 3.45
CA GLY A 284 0.33 16.73 3.11
C GLY A 284 0.18 17.08 1.62
N ALA A 285 1.16 17.79 1.04
CA ALA A 285 1.15 18.13 -0.38
C ALA A 285 1.22 16.88 -1.27
N LEU A 286 2.02 15.87 -0.88
CA LEU A 286 2.10 14.60 -1.59
C LEU A 286 0.78 13.83 -1.53
N ALA A 287 0.07 13.84 -0.40
CA ALA A 287 -1.26 13.21 -0.29
C ALA A 287 -2.28 13.88 -1.25
N ILE A 288 -2.25 15.22 -1.34
CA ILE A 288 -3.07 15.98 -2.30
C ILE A 288 -2.67 15.64 -3.75
N LEU A 289 -1.37 15.59 -4.05
CA LEU A 289 -0.90 15.24 -5.39
C LEU A 289 -1.34 13.85 -5.81
N ALA A 290 -1.26 12.85 -4.91
CA ALA A 290 -1.74 11.50 -5.17
C ALA A 290 -3.23 11.47 -5.48
N LEU A 291 -4.03 12.21 -4.70
CA LEU A 291 -5.47 12.34 -4.91
C LEU A 291 -5.78 12.97 -6.27
N LEU A 292 -5.17 14.10 -6.59
CA LEU A 292 -5.36 14.82 -7.85
C LEU A 292 -4.93 13.98 -9.05
N ALA A 293 -3.82 13.23 -8.96
CA ALA A 293 -3.37 12.34 -10.02
C ALA A 293 -4.44 11.30 -10.38
N ILE A 294 -5.09 10.69 -9.38
CA ILE A 294 -6.17 9.72 -9.64
C ILE A 294 -7.41 10.41 -10.23
N TRP A 295 -7.84 11.55 -9.69
CA TRP A 295 -9.05 12.22 -10.18
C TRP A 295 -8.90 12.80 -11.59
N ILE A 296 -7.74 13.35 -11.92
CA ILE A 296 -7.50 14.04 -13.20
C ILE A 296 -7.07 13.06 -14.29
N LEU A 297 -6.10 12.16 -13.97
CA LEU A 297 -5.49 11.29 -14.97
C LEU A 297 -6.22 9.95 -15.13
N CYS A 298 -6.99 9.52 -14.12
CA CYS A 298 -7.85 8.34 -14.21
C CYS A 298 -9.33 8.79 -14.19
N PRO A 299 -9.85 9.43 -15.24
CA PRO A 299 -11.23 9.96 -15.24
C PRO A 299 -12.25 8.85 -15.04
N LYS A 300 -11.94 7.61 -15.49
CA LYS A 300 -12.77 6.43 -15.32
C LYS A 300 -11.91 5.20 -15.09
N ILE A 301 -12.10 4.53 -13.98
CA ILE A 301 -11.38 3.31 -13.62
C ILE A 301 -12.26 2.12 -14.06
N GLU A 302 -12.03 1.66 -15.29
CA GLU A 302 -12.72 0.53 -15.91
C GLU A 302 -11.75 -0.20 -16.85
N PRO A 303 -12.00 -1.47 -17.19
CA PRO A 303 -11.15 -2.22 -18.08
C PRO A 303 -10.97 -1.51 -19.44
N ILE A 304 -9.72 -1.27 -19.80
CA ILE A 304 -9.36 -0.62 -21.06
C ILE A 304 -9.37 -1.69 -22.16
N ARG A 305 -10.14 -1.43 -23.21
CA ARG A 305 -10.23 -2.31 -24.40
C ARG A 305 -9.37 -1.77 -25.54
N ALA A 306 -9.01 -2.64 -26.49
CA ALA A 306 -8.40 -2.19 -27.74
C ALA A 306 -9.31 -1.20 -28.45
N VAL A 307 -8.76 -0.08 -28.90
CA VAL A 307 -9.48 0.79 -29.84
C VAL A 307 -9.54 0.03 -31.15
N LYS A 308 -10.75 -0.33 -31.59
CA LYS A 308 -10.97 -0.92 -32.92
C LYS A 308 -10.63 0.09 -34.01
#